data_17ca04703c59321577dfee48bf794c5d
#
_entry.id   17ca04703c59321577dfee48bf794c5d
#
_cell.length_a   1.000
_cell.length_b   1.000
_cell.length_c   1.000
_cell.angle_alpha   90.00
_cell.angle_beta   90.00
_cell.angle_gamma   90.00
#
_symmetry.space_group_name_H-M   'P 1'
#
loop_
_entity.id
_entity.type
_entity.pdbx_description
1 polymer ?
#
loop_
_entity_poly.entity_id
_entity_poly.type
_entity_poly.pdbx_seq_one_letter_code
_entity_poly.pdbx_strand_id
1 'polypeptide(L)'
;MKKIIKIYIAIIASLCLFMSFPADIYAVVIDVSSYNGFIQWDNMKNYIEGTIIRIGYGNDIQSQDDAAAIRNMDECERLGIPYGVYLYSYALDYYDAASETAHALRLLKGRSPELGVWFDMEDADGYKARNGLDVYSEGELLSDFCEMFVNAMRVSGYKTGVYANYNYFTNVLNLDRLKSIPEMNIWLAHWGIDSPSLDCTMWQFGAVEIEDEEYDGNIYYSDYSVKKDDNTGETMRIDDS
;
A
#
# COMPACT_ATOMS: atom_id res chain seq x y z
N MET A 1 -10.46 32.91 59.83
CA MET A 1 -9.96 33.33 58.50
C MET A 1 -9.53 32.06 57.72
N LYS A 2 -10.39 31.60 56.84
CA LYS A 2 -10.14 30.39 56.02
C LYS A 2 -9.54 30.86 54.68
N LYS A 3 -8.29 30.47 54.39
CA LYS A 3 -7.66 30.69 53.09
C LYS A 3 -8.22 29.66 52.09
N ILE A 4 -8.88 30.16 51.07
CA ILE A 4 -9.34 29.33 49.93
C ILE A 4 -8.18 29.27 48.95
N ILE A 5 -7.62 28.07 48.80
CA ILE A 5 -6.63 27.78 47.78
C ILE A 5 -7.38 27.48 46.46
N LYS A 6 -7.28 28.36 45.47
CA LYS A 6 -7.78 28.10 44.12
C LYS A 6 -6.77 27.23 43.40
N ILE A 7 -7.17 25.99 43.14
CA ILE A 7 -6.40 25.10 42.24
C ILE A 7 -6.81 25.45 40.80
N TYR A 8 -5.89 25.98 40.06
CA TYR A 8 -6.02 26.13 38.60
C TYR A 8 -5.70 24.78 37.95
N ILE A 9 -6.73 24.09 37.46
CA ILE A 9 -6.55 22.95 36.58
C ILE A 9 -6.27 23.53 35.18
N ALA A 10 -5.04 23.46 34.77
CA ALA A 10 -4.68 23.73 33.38
C ALA A 10 -5.13 22.55 32.52
N ILE A 11 -6.23 22.71 31.79
CA ILE A 11 -6.65 21.81 30.75
C ILE A 11 -5.69 22.06 29.58
N ILE A 12 -4.74 21.16 29.40
CA ILE A 12 -3.97 21.10 28.17
C ILE A 12 -4.89 20.47 27.13
N ALA A 13 -5.58 21.34 26.39
CA ALA A 13 -6.25 20.91 25.18
C ALA A 13 -5.14 20.53 24.19
N SER A 14 -4.98 19.23 23.96
CA SER A 14 -4.21 18.71 22.84
C SER A 14 -4.92 19.19 21.58
N LEU A 15 -4.33 20.19 20.94
CA LEU A 15 -4.77 20.67 19.63
C LEU A 15 -4.31 19.61 18.62
N CYS A 16 -5.14 18.59 18.40
CA CYS A 16 -5.04 17.80 17.19
C CYS A 16 -5.30 18.79 16.05
N LEU A 17 -4.25 19.20 15.34
CA LEU A 17 -4.39 19.84 14.06
C LEU A 17 -5.01 18.79 13.12
N PHE A 18 -6.33 18.78 13.05
CA PHE A 18 -7.01 18.22 11.89
C PHE A 18 -6.63 19.16 10.74
N MET A 19 -5.69 18.73 9.91
CA MET A 19 -5.57 19.28 8.58
C MET A 19 -6.85 18.89 7.86
N SER A 20 -7.86 19.76 7.90
CA SER A 20 -8.96 19.70 6.96
C SER A 20 -8.37 20.04 5.59
N PHE A 21 -8.06 19.00 4.84
CA PHE A 21 -7.85 19.16 3.40
C PHE A 21 -9.09 19.83 2.82
N PRO A 22 -8.96 20.84 1.93
CA PRO A 22 -10.11 21.33 1.19
C PRO A 22 -10.75 20.12 0.53
N ALA A 23 -12.09 20.10 0.52
CA ALA A 23 -12.89 19.03 -0.08
C ALA A 23 -12.86 19.12 -1.62
N ASP A 24 -11.69 19.11 -2.21
CA ASP A 24 -11.46 18.67 -3.57
C ASP A 24 -11.28 17.17 -3.46
N ILE A 25 -12.29 16.45 -3.92
CA ILE A 25 -12.37 14.99 -3.88
C ILE A 25 -11.20 14.45 -4.69
N TYR A 26 -10.04 14.26 -4.03
CA TYR A 26 -9.03 13.41 -4.61
C TYR A 26 -9.58 11.99 -4.57
N ALA A 27 -9.56 11.39 -5.72
CA ALA A 27 -9.83 9.99 -5.94
C ALA A 27 -9.04 9.12 -4.95
N VAL A 28 -9.70 8.65 -3.90
CA VAL A 28 -9.04 7.87 -2.85
C VAL A 28 -9.14 6.40 -3.18
N VAL A 29 -8.00 5.75 -3.28
CA VAL A 29 -7.88 4.29 -3.23
C VAL A 29 -7.57 3.91 -1.79
N ILE A 30 -8.33 2.98 -1.20
CA ILE A 30 -8.01 2.46 0.13
C ILE A 30 -7.33 1.10 0.02
N ASP A 31 -6.48 0.74 0.97
CA ASP A 31 -6.06 -0.65 1.08
C ASP A 31 -6.68 -1.33 2.30
N VAL A 32 -7.03 -2.61 2.13
CA VAL A 32 -7.86 -3.33 3.08
C VAL A 32 -7.42 -4.79 3.25
N SER A 33 -7.74 -5.34 4.42
CA SER A 33 -7.52 -6.73 4.77
C SER A 33 -8.64 -7.25 5.68
N SER A 34 -8.53 -8.47 6.15
CA SER A 34 -9.41 -9.02 7.17
C SER A 34 -9.39 -8.22 8.50
N TYR A 35 -8.37 -7.39 8.74
CA TYR A 35 -8.31 -6.52 9.92
C TYR A 35 -9.33 -5.38 9.90
N ASN A 36 -9.79 -4.96 8.71
CA ASN A 36 -10.85 -3.96 8.57
C ASN A 36 -12.27 -4.54 8.80
N GLY A 37 -12.37 -5.83 9.16
CA GLY A 37 -13.64 -6.47 9.45
C GLY A 37 -14.53 -6.63 8.22
N PHE A 38 -15.83 -6.44 8.41
CA PHE A 38 -16.82 -6.62 7.36
C PHE A 38 -17.13 -5.29 6.67
N ILE A 39 -16.59 -5.09 5.48
CA ILE A 39 -16.79 -3.86 4.68
C ILE A 39 -18.14 -3.93 3.96
N GLN A 40 -18.92 -2.85 4.06
CA GLN A 40 -20.20 -2.66 3.36
C GLN A 40 -19.93 -2.07 1.97
N TRP A 41 -19.53 -2.90 1.01
CA TRP A 41 -19.08 -2.44 -0.31
C TRP A 41 -20.13 -1.67 -1.11
N ASP A 42 -21.44 -1.97 -0.91
CA ASP A 42 -22.53 -1.19 -1.53
C ASP A 42 -22.54 0.28 -1.09
N ASN A 43 -22.09 0.58 0.13
CA ASN A 43 -21.90 1.94 0.64
C ASN A 43 -20.53 2.47 0.25
N MET A 44 -19.47 1.69 0.48
CA MET A 44 -18.06 2.06 0.30
C MET A 44 -17.79 2.61 -1.11
N LYS A 45 -18.40 2.04 -2.16
CA LYS A 45 -18.25 2.48 -3.55
C LYS A 45 -18.57 3.94 -3.82
N ASN A 46 -19.27 4.61 -2.90
CA ASN A 46 -19.61 6.03 -3.05
C ASN A 46 -18.51 6.96 -2.53
N TYR A 47 -17.50 6.43 -1.87
CA TYR A 47 -16.43 7.20 -1.20
C TYR A 47 -15.05 6.95 -1.79
N ILE A 48 -14.89 5.88 -2.60
CA ILE A 48 -13.59 5.45 -3.12
C ILE A 48 -13.60 5.30 -4.64
N GLU A 49 -12.46 5.47 -5.27
CA GLU A 49 -12.27 5.15 -6.70
C GLU A 49 -11.74 3.73 -6.93
N GLY A 50 -11.25 3.09 -5.90
CA GLY A 50 -10.76 1.74 -5.97
C GLY A 50 -10.24 1.25 -4.64
N THR A 51 -9.76 0.02 -4.62
CA THR A 51 -9.19 -0.59 -3.40
C THR A 51 -8.05 -1.54 -3.71
N ILE A 52 -7.11 -1.69 -2.78
CA ILE A 52 -6.08 -2.73 -2.83
C ILE A 52 -6.37 -3.73 -1.71
N ILE A 53 -6.56 -4.99 -2.05
CA ILE A 53 -7.04 -6.03 -1.14
C ILE A 53 -5.89 -6.95 -0.77
N ARG A 54 -5.61 -7.14 0.52
CA ARG A 54 -4.69 -8.19 0.95
C ARG A 54 -5.26 -9.54 0.57
N ILE A 55 -4.51 -10.32 -0.22
CA ILE A 55 -4.91 -11.68 -0.56
C ILE A 55 -4.37 -12.73 0.41
N GLY A 56 -3.30 -12.41 1.11
CA GLY A 56 -2.68 -13.30 2.07
C GLY A 56 -1.32 -12.80 2.52
N TYR A 57 -0.58 -13.67 3.16
CA TYR A 57 0.78 -13.45 3.62
C TYR A 57 1.56 -14.74 3.58
N GLY A 58 2.89 -14.64 3.33
CA GLY A 58 3.78 -15.79 3.38
C GLY A 58 3.44 -16.89 2.35
N ASN A 59 3.85 -18.09 2.68
CA ASN A 59 3.86 -19.26 1.81
C ASN A 59 2.46 -19.66 1.29
N ASP A 60 2.42 -20.43 0.20
CA ASP A 60 1.19 -20.97 -0.41
C ASP A 60 0.53 -22.05 0.46
N ILE A 61 -0.02 -21.61 1.59
CA ILE A 61 -0.73 -22.44 2.57
C ILE A 61 -2.09 -21.78 2.81
N GLN A 62 -3.17 -22.52 2.64
CA GLN A 62 -4.53 -22.00 2.76
C GLN A 62 -4.82 -21.24 4.07
N SER A 63 -4.16 -21.59 5.16
CA SER A 63 -4.30 -20.87 6.44
C SER A 63 -3.63 -19.48 6.44
N GLN A 64 -2.86 -19.16 5.42
CA GLN A 64 -2.23 -17.86 5.19
C GLN A 64 -2.99 -17.01 4.17
N ASP A 65 -4.05 -17.53 3.57
CA ASP A 65 -4.99 -16.72 2.79
C ASP A 65 -5.65 -15.69 3.71
N ASP A 66 -5.82 -14.46 3.25
CA ASP A 66 -6.61 -13.47 4.00
C ASP A 66 -8.08 -13.88 3.98
N ALA A 67 -8.68 -13.98 5.16
CA ALA A 67 -10.04 -14.49 5.32
C ALA A 67 -11.13 -13.68 4.59
N ALA A 68 -10.85 -12.39 4.32
CA ALA A 68 -11.75 -11.50 3.60
C ALA A 68 -11.46 -11.39 2.10
N ALA A 69 -10.32 -11.90 1.63
CA ALA A 69 -9.81 -11.68 0.28
C ALA A 69 -10.82 -12.03 -0.82
N ILE A 70 -11.29 -13.27 -0.84
CA ILE A 70 -12.20 -13.76 -1.89
C ILE A 70 -13.49 -12.94 -1.91
N ARG A 71 -14.10 -12.74 -0.73
CA ARG A 71 -15.31 -11.94 -0.61
C ARG A 71 -15.09 -10.51 -1.11
N ASN A 72 -14.00 -9.86 -0.70
CA ASN A 72 -13.74 -8.48 -1.08
C ASN A 72 -13.52 -8.34 -2.59
N MET A 73 -12.77 -9.25 -3.21
CA MET A 73 -12.62 -9.30 -4.66
C MET A 73 -13.95 -9.53 -5.39
N ASP A 74 -14.75 -10.50 -4.93
CA ASP A 74 -16.08 -10.81 -5.51
C ASP A 74 -17.02 -9.60 -5.45
N GLU A 75 -17.02 -8.87 -4.34
CA GLU A 75 -17.82 -7.67 -4.17
C GLU A 75 -17.36 -6.51 -5.06
N CYS A 76 -16.05 -6.31 -5.19
CA CYS A 76 -15.52 -5.33 -6.13
C CYS A 76 -15.92 -5.64 -7.57
N GLU A 77 -15.77 -6.90 -8.00
CA GLU A 77 -16.19 -7.36 -9.33
C GLU A 77 -17.70 -7.19 -9.53
N ARG A 78 -18.53 -7.54 -8.52
CA ARG A 78 -19.99 -7.37 -8.57
C ARG A 78 -20.41 -5.92 -8.73
N LEU A 79 -19.70 -5.00 -8.10
CA LEU A 79 -20.06 -3.58 -8.04
C LEU A 79 -19.34 -2.73 -9.09
N GLY A 80 -18.38 -3.30 -9.82
CA GLY A 80 -17.53 -2.59 -10.77
C GLY A 80 -16.58 -1.60 -10.09
N ILE A 81 -16.14 -1.92 -8.86
CA ILE A 81 -15.12 -1.15 -8.15
C ILE A 81 -13.75 -1.61 -8.67
N PRO A 82 -12.92 -0.73 -9.25
CA PRO A 82 -11.56 -1.08 -9.63
C PRO A 82 -10.78 -1.56 -8.42
N TYR A 83 -10.08 -2.70 -8.56
CA TYR A 83 -9.29 -3.21 -7.45
C TYR A 83 -7.90 -3.70 -7.88
N GLY A 84 -6.98 -3.67 -6.94
CA GLY A 84 -5.71 -4.38 -6.96
C GLY A 84 -5.63 -5.33 -5.78
N VAL A 85 -4.52 -6.06 -5.71
CA VAL A 85 -4.28 -6.96 -4.58
C VAL A 85 -2.85 -6.87 -4.09
N TYR A 86 -2.60 -7.23 -2.82
CA TYR A 86 -1.25 -7.39 -2.30
C TYR A 86 -1.06 -8.66 -1.50
N LEU A 87 0.16 -9.18 -1.53
CA LEU A 87 0.63 -10.28 -0.70
C LEU A 87 1.73 -9.76 0.24
N TYR A 88 1.52 -9.88 1.55
CA TYR A 88 2.51 -9.51 2.56
C TYR A 88 3.61 -10.57 2.64
N SER A 89 4.86 -10.18 2.39
CA SER A 89 5.97 -11.13 2.32
C SER A 89 6.54 -11.50 3.68
N TYR A 90 6.61 -12.79 3.95
CA TYR A 90 7.36 -13.42 5.04
C TYR A 90 8.56 -14.21 4.55
N ALA A 91 8.95 -14.06 3.28
CA ALA A 91 10.04 -14.82 2.70
C ALA A 91 11.37 -14.59 3.45
N LEU A 92 12.03 -15.68 3.79
CA LEU A 92 13.35 -15.73 4.41
C LEU A 92 14.40 -16.28 3.42
N ASP A 93 13.96 -17.01 2.41
CA ASP A 93 14.80 -17.58 1.37
C ASP A 93 14.07 -17.66 0.02
N TYR A 94 14.74 -18.18 -1.01
CA TYR A 94 14.16 -18.31 -2.36
C TYR A 94 13.00 -19.30 -2.45
N TYR A 95 12.91 -20.29 -1.56
CA TYR A 95 11.79 -21.23 -1.53
C TYR A 95 10.53 -20.56 -1.01
N ASP A 96 10.68 -19.76 0.03
CA ASP A 96 9.58 -18.95 0.55
C ASP A 96 9.09 -17.96 -0.52
N ALA A 97 10.00 -17.20 -1.15
CA ALA A 97 9.65 -16.23 -2.19
C ALA A 97 8.94 -16.88 -3.41
N ALA A 98 9.40 -18.08 -3.81
CA ALA A 98 8.73 -18.86 -4.86
C ALA A 98 7.34 -19.34 -4.42
N SER A 99 7.20 -19.76 -3.17
CA SER A 99 5.92 -20.18 -2.59
C SER A 99 4.94 -19.01 -2.48
N GLU A 100 5.39 -17.83 -2.05
CA GLU A 100 4.59 -16.60 -2.02
C GLU A 100 4.11 -16.19 -3.41
N THR A 101 4.97 -16.33 -4.41
CA THR A 101 4.61 -16.12 -5.81
C THR A 101 3.50 -17.08 -6.27
N ALA A 102 3.62 -18.37 -5.93
CA ALA A 102 2.59 -19.38 -6.22
C ALA A 102 1.28 -19.10 -5.46
N HIS A 103 1.37 -18.62 -4.21
CA HIS A 103 0.23 -18.19 -3.39
C HIS A 103 -0.60 -17.12 -4.10
N ALA A 104 0.05 -16.04 -4.56
CA ALA A 104 -0.64 -14.99 -5.29
C ALA A 104 -1.27 -15.52 -6.59
N LEU A 105 -0.54 -16.30 -7.39
CA LEU A 105 -1.06 -16.87 -8.65
C LEU A 105 -2.25 -17.80 -8.42
N ARG A 106 -2.27 -18.57 -7.33
CA ARG A 106 -3.40 -19.42 -6.98
C ARG A 106 -4.67 -18.62 -6.71
N LEU A 107 -4.58 -17.56 -5.90
CA LEU A 107 -5.72 -16.75 -5.52
C LEU A 107 -6.23 -15.86 -6.66
N LEU A 108 -5.35 -15.53 -7.61
CA LEU A 108 -5.68 -14.69 -8.76
C LEU A 108 -6.23 -15.48 -9.96
N LYS A 109 -6.34 -16.78 -9.86
CA LYS A 109 -6.80 -17.61 -10.99
C LYS A 109 -8.17 -17.17 -11.51
N GLY A 110 -8.20 -16.68 -12.76
CA GLY A 110 -9.41 -16.20 -13.42
C GLY A 110 -9.84 -14.79 -13.03
N ARG A 111 -9.00 -14.03 -12.35
CA ARG A 111 -9.22 -12.64 -11.95
C ARG A 111 -8.28 -11.69 -12.70
N SER A 112 -8.66 -10.44 -12.81
CA SER A 112 -7.90 -9.41 -13.53
C SER A 112 -7.93 -8.09 -12.74
N PRO A 113 -7.16 -7.97 -11.63
CA PRO A 113 -7.13 -6.77 -10.81
C PRO A 113 -6.52 -5.58 -11.59
N GLU A 114 -7.32 -4.57 -11.89
CA GLU A 114 -6.96 -3.42 -12.75
C GLU A 114 -5.89 -2.53 -12.09
N LEU A 115 -5.92 -2.43 -10.75
CA LEU A 115 -4.96 -1.63 -9.98
C LEU A 115 -3.68 -2.40 -9.63
N GLY A 116 -3.51 -3.60 -10.19
CA GLY A 116 -2.27 -4.37 -10.13
C GLY A 116 -2.18 -5.39 -8.99
N VAL A 117 -1.07 -6.13 -9.03
CA VAL A 117 -0.68 -7.16 -8.06
C VAL A 117 0.61 -6.73 -7.40
N TRP A 118 0.59 -6.51 -6.09
CA TRP A 118 1.67 -5.88 -5.36
C TRP A 118 2.35 -6.85 -4.40
N PHE A 119 3.69 -6.84 -4.42
CA PHE A 119 4.49 -7.56 -3.44
C PHE A 119 4.83 -6.62 -2.29
N ASP A 120 4.28 -6.88 -1.12
CA ASP A 120 4.46 -6.06 0.06
C ASP A 120 5.73 -6.49 0.79
N MET A 121 6.80 -5.72 0.55
CA MET A 121 8.13 -5.99 1.06
C MET A 121 8.46 -5.08 2.24
N GLU A 122 8.15 -5.56 3.41
CA GLU A 122 8.46 -4.89 4.67
C GLU A 122 8.75 -5.91 5.80
N ASP A 123 9.06 -5.44 6.99
CA ASP A 123 9.19 -6.25 8.21
C ASP A 123 8.58 -5.48 9.40
N ALA A 124 7.37 -4.91 9.19
CA ALA A 124 6.72 -4.06 10.18
C ALA A 124 6.42 -4.79 11.50
N ASP A 125 6.15 -6.09 11.42
CA ASP A 125 5.96 -6.95 12.59
C ASP A 125 7.26 -7.59 13.12
N GLY A 126 8.40 -7.36 12.46
CA GLY A 126 9.70 -7.90 12.83
C GLY A 126 9.84 -9.42 12.63
N TYR A 127 9.05 -10.02 11.75
CA TYR A 127 9.10 -11.46 11.49
C TYR A 127 10.45 -11.89 10.89
N LYS A 128 10.92 -11.18 9.86
CA LYS A 128 12.19 -11.46 9.20
C LYS A 128 13.35 -11.36 10.21
N ALA A 129 13.38 -10.27 10.95
CA ALA A 129 14.41 -10.04 11.99
C ALA A 129 14.40 -11.14 13.09
N ARG A 130 13.22 -11.53 13.58
CA ARG A 130 13.09 -12.61 14.59
C ARG A 130 13.53 -13.98 14.07
N ASN A 131 13.46 -14.20 12.76
CA ASN A 131 13.90 -15.45 12.12
C ASN A 131 15.32 -15.37 11.54
N GLY A 132 16.08 -14.34 11.91
CA GLY A 132 17.51 -14.25 11.63
C GLY A 132 17.87 -13.58 10.30
N LEU A 133 16.91 -12.97 9.60
CA LEU A 133 17.16 -12.18 8.40
C LEU A 133 17.24 -10.69 8.78
N ASP A 134 18.46 -10.13 8.72
CA ASP A 134 18.66 -8.69 8.88
C ASP A 134 18.41 -7.97 7.55
N VAL A 135 17.28 -7.28 7.47
CA VAL A 135 16.82 -6.62 6.24
C VAL A 135 17.83 -5.60 5.70
N TYR A 136 18.63 -4.96 6.56
CA TYR A 136 19.62 -3.97 6.13
C TYR A 136 20.89 -4.59 5.54
N SER A 137 21.28 -5.76 6.00
CA SER A 137 22.44 -6.49 5.43
C SER A 137 22.04 -7.38 4.25
N GLU A 138 20.77 -7.79 4.16
CA GLU A 138 20.26 -8.73 3.14
C GLU A 138 19.41 -8.04 2.06
N GLY A 139 19.62 -6.73 1.83
CA GLY A 139 18.83 -5.95 0.88
C GLY A 139 18.86 -6.47 -0.57
N GLU A 140 20.00 -7.03 -1.01
CA GLU A 140 20.09 -7.68 -2.33
C GLU A 140 19.22 -8.93 -2.40
N LEU A 141 19.20 -9.75 -1.36
CA LEU A 141 18.34 -10.94 -1.28
C LEU A 141 16.85 -10.54 -1.32
N LEU A 142 16.47 -9.51 -0.57
CA LEU A 142 15.09 -9.00 -0.59
C LEU A 142 14.73 -8.43 -1.97
N SER A 143 15.68 -7.79 -2.64
CA SER A 143 15.50 -7.32 -4.02
C SER A 143 15.35 -8.48 -5.01
N ASP A 144 16.06 -9.60 -4.81
CA ASP A 144 15.87 -10.83 -5.58
C ASP A 144 14.44 -11.38 -5.43
N PHE A 145 13.90 -11.38 -4.21
CA PHE A 145 12.52 -11.83 -3.96
C PHE A 145 11.50 -10.93 -4.68
N CYS A 146 11.69 -9.61 -4.61
CA CYS A 146 10.87 -8.66 -5.34
C CYS A 146 10.93 -8.89 -6.86
N GLU A 147 12.13 -9.06 -7.41
CA GLU A 147 12.32 -9.32 -8.84
C GLU A 147 11.66 -10.63 -9.28
N MET A 148 11.78 -11.69 -8.48
CA MET A 148 11.15 -12.99 -8.74
C MET A 148 9.63 -12.84 -8.84
N PHE A 149 9.01 -12.21 -7.84
CA PHE A 149 7.57 -11.99 -7.80
C PHE A 149 7.08 -11.15 -8.98
N VAL A 150 7.70 -9.98 -9.17
CA VAL A 150 7.32 -9.04 -10.25
C VAL A 150 7.43 -9.69 -11.62
N ASN A 151 8.52 -10.41 -11.91
CA ASN A 151 8.69 -11.09 -13.19
C ASN A 151 7.65 -12.18 -13.42
N ALA A 152 7.30 -12.95 -12.39
CA ALA A 152 6.28 -14.00 -12.49
C ALA A 152 4.88 -13.41 -12.75
N MET A 153 4.51 -12.34 -12.03
CA MET A 153 3.21 -11.68 -12.23
C MET A 153 3.13 -11.04 -13.61
N ARG A 154 4.20 -10.35 -14.06
CA ARG A 154 4.27 -9.74 -15.37
C ARG A 154 4.14 -10.77 -16.51
N VAL A 155 4.86 -11.89 -16.42
CA VAL A 155 4.76 -12.97 -17.41
C VAL A 155 3.38 -13.61 -17.43
N SER A 156 2.69 -13.59 -16.28
CA SER A 156 1.30 -14.05 -16.15
C SER A 156 0.26 -13.01 -16.65
N GLY A 157 0.72 -11.84 -17.14
CA GLY A 157 -0.13 -10.83 -17.75
C GLY A 157 -0.73 -9.83 -16.75
N TYR A 158 -0.23 -9.77 -15.53
CA TYR A 158 -0.68 -8.81 -14.52
C TYR A 158 0.16 -7.53 -14.54
N LYS A 159 -0.48 -6.38 -14.37
CA LYS A 159 0.18 -5.18 -13.87
C LYS A 159 0.73 -5.49 -12.49
N THR A 160 1.96 -5.13 -12.18
CA THR A 160 2.57 -5.55 -10.92
C THR A 160 3.65 -4.59 -10.45
N GLY A 161 3.97 -4.66 -9.18
CA GLY A 161 5.02 -3.86 -8.58
C GLY A 161 5.33 -4.27 -7.14
N VAL A 162 6.11 -3.43 -6.49
CA VAL A 162 6.52 -3.61 -5.08
C VAL A 162 5.93 -2.50 -4.25
N TYR A 163 5.31 -2.86 -3.11
CA TYR A 163 5.04 -1.95 -2.02
C TYR A 163 6.17 -2.01 -1.01
N ALA A 164 6.60 -0.85 -0.59
CA ALA A 164 7.47 -0.67 0.56
C ALA A 164 7.39 0.76 1.08
N ASN A 165 7.85 0.99 2.31
CA ASN A 165 8.00 2.34 2.80
C ASN A 165 9.23 3.05 2.22
N TYR A 166 9.30 4.38 2.40
CA TYR A 166 10.39 5.21 1.88
C TYR A 166 11.78 4.72 2.31
N ASN A 167 11.93 4.29 3.58
CA ASN A 167 13.21 3.79 4.08
C ASN A 167 13.66 2.50 3.38
N TYR A 168 12.73 1.59 3.09
CA TYR A 168 13.05 0.36 2.36
C TYR A 168 13.51 0.66 0.94
N PHE A 169 12.81 1.53 0.21
CA PHE A 169 13.22 1.90 -1.16
C PHE A 169 14.55 2.64 -1.22
N THR A 170 14.94 3.37 -0.17
CA THR A 170 16.16 4.20 -0.19
C THR A 170 17.36 3.55 0.47
N ASN A 171 17.18 2.62 1.42
CA ASN A 171 18.25 2.11 2.26
C ASN A 171 18.34 0.57 2.32
N VAL A 172 17.34 -0.14 1.81
CA VAL A 172 17.27 -1.61 1.89
C VAL A 172 17.27 -2.24 0.49
N LEU A 173 16.28 -1.90 -0.32
CA LEU A 173 16.12 -2.50 -1.64
C LEU A 173 17.06 -1.84 -2.67
N ASN A 174 17.52 -2.63 -3.63
CA ASN A 174 18.23 -2.11 -4.79
C ASN A 174 17.22 -1.52 -5.80
N LEU A 175 16.78 -0.29 -5.52
CA LEU A 175 15.72 0.38 -6.28
C LEU A 175 16.08 0.57 -7.76
N ASP A 176 17.33 0.88 -8.08
CA ASP A 176 17.77 1.05 -9.47
C ASP A 176 17.65 -0.25 -10.25
N ARG A 177 18.01 -1.36 -9.63
CA ARG A 177 17.84 -2.70 -10.20
C ARG A 177 16.35 -3.02 -10.41
N LEU A 178 15.52 -2.80 -9.41
CA LEU A 178 14.07 -3.04 -9.52
C LEU A 178 13.45 -2.18 -10.62
N LYS A 179 13.80 -0.90 -10.74
CA LYS A 179 13.34 0.00 -11.79
C LYS A 179 13.83 -0.42 -13.21
N SER A 180 14.86 -1.26 -13.30
CA SER A 180 15.32 -1.79 -14.59
C SER A 180 14.42 -2.92 -15.13
N ILE A 181 13.53 -3.48 -14.30
CA ILE A 181 12.56 -4.49 -14.74
C ILE A 181 11.48 -3.79 -15.57
N PRO A 182 11.23 -4.25 -16.81
CA PRO A 182 10.18 -3.66 -17.64
C PRO A 182 8.81 -3.62 -16.93
N GLU A 183 8.14 -2.48 -17.02
CA GLU A 183 6.79 -2.28 -16.44
C GLU A 183 6.72 -2.45 -14.92
N MET A 184 7.85 -2.34 -14.23
CA MET A 184 7.90 -2.34 -12.77
C MET A 184 7.19 -1.10 -12.22
N ASN A 185 6.28 -1.31 -11.29
CA ASN A 185 5.55 -0.26 -10.61
C ASN A 185 6.00 -0.13 -9.15
N ILE A 186 5.88 1.06 -8.60
CA ILE A 186 6.19 1.36 -7.20
C ILE A 186 4.91 1.78 -6.48
N TRP A 187 4.62 1.15 -5.35
CA TRP A 187 3.65 1.61 -4.37
C TRP A 187 4.43 2.06 -3.13
N LEU A 188 4.53 3.37 -2.99
CA LEU A 188 5.33 3.99 -1.94
C LEU A 188 4.48 4.28 -0.70
N ALA A 189 4.87 3.78 0.47
CA ALA A 189 4.35 4.29 1.74
C ALA A 189 5.28 5.39 2.27
N HIS A 190 4.73 6.61 2.38
CA HIS A 190 5.43 7.74 2.98
C HIS A 190 4.43 8.73 3.57
N TRP A 191 4.21 8.61 4.86
CA TRP A 191 3.19 9.35 5.60
C TRP A 191 3.71 10.69 6.12
N GLY A 192 2.79 11.64 6.32
CA GLY A 192 3.09 12.91 6.95
C GLY A 192 3.86 13.90 6.07
N ILE A 193 3.77 13.75 4.76
CA ILE A 193 4.35 14.65 3.76
C ILE A 193 3.25 15.08 2.77
N ASP A 194 3.48 16.20 2.07
CA ASP A 194 2.49 16.79 1.16
C ASP A 194 2.51 16.15 -0.24
N SER A 195 3.58 15.43 -0.59
CA SER A 195 3.76 14.78 -1.88
C SER A 195 4.77 13.65 -1.80
N PRO A 196 4.69 12.61 -2.66
CA PRO A 196 5.59 11.47 -2.59
C PRO A 196 7.04 11.88 -2.86
N SER A 197 7.97 11.34 -2.06
CA SER A 197 9.41 11.65 -2.15
C SER A 197 10.13 10.88 -3.26
N LEU A 198 9.45 9.93 -3.89
CA LEU A 198 9.95 9.14 -5.03
C LEU A 198 8.87 9.10 -6.11
N ASP A 199 9.29 9.01 -7.36
CA ASP A 199 8.37 8.72 -8.46
C ASP A 199 7.75 7.33 -8.23
N CYS A 200 6.43 7.29 -8.13
CA CYS A 200 5.67 6.07 -7.83
C CYS A 200 4.37 6.00 -8.63
N THR A 201 3.87 4.80 -8.82
CA THR A 201 2.57 4.54 -9.46
C THR A 201 1.43 4.75 -8.45
N MET A 202 1.70 4.48 -7.18
CA MET A 202 0.76 4.66 -6.09
C MET A 202 1.48 5.14 -4.84
N TRP A 203 0.86 6.06 -4.10
CA TRP A 203 1.37 6.62 -2.86
C TRP A 203 0.38 6.40 -1.72
N GLN A 204 0.78 5.61 -0.72
CA GLN A 204 0.07 5.49 0.55
C GLN A 204 0.51 6.66 1.42
N PHE A 205 -0.38 7.62 1.62
CA PHE A 205 -0.06 8.91 2.24
C PHE A 205 -0.42 8.99 3.72
N GLY A 206 -1.26 8.09 4.21
CA GLY A 206 -1.74 8.10 5.59
C GLY A 206 -3.11 7.48 5.72
N ALA A 207 -3.77 7.73 6.84
CA ALA A 207 -5.12 7.25 7.10
C ALA A 207 -6.19 8.19 6.54
N VAL A 208 -7.32 7.62 6.15
CA VAL A 208 -8.56 8.32 5.77
C VAL A 208 -9.72 7.77 6.59
N GLU A 209 -10.63 8.64 6.99
CA GLU A 209 -11.84 8.26 7.72
C GLU A 209 -13.01 8.19 6.76
N ILE A 210 -13.69 7.05 6.71
CA ILE A 210 -14.90 6.81 5.91
C ILE A 210 -15.93 6.14 6.81
N GLU A 211 -17.10 6.78 7.00
CA GLU A 211 -18.20 6.27 7.84
C GLU A 211 -17.75 5.89 9.27
N ASP A 212 -16.97 6.76 9.94
CA ASP A 212 -16.42 6.57 11.29
C ASP A 212 -15.40 5.40 11.42
N GLU A 213 -14.93 4.85 10.31
CA GLU A 213 -13.89 3.81 10.28
C GLU A 213 -12.64 4.35 9.56
N GLU A 214 -11.44 3.93 10.05
CA GLU A 214 -10.15 4.37 9.51
C GLU A 214 -9.60 3.33 8.53
N TYR A 215 -9.12 3.82 7.36
CA TYR A 215 -8.50 3.02 6.31
C TYR A 215 -7.17 3.65 5.88
N ASP A 216 -6.24 2.85 5.40
CA ASP A 216 -5.05 3.36 4.73
C ASP A 216 -5.42 3.95 3.38
N GLY A 217 -5.07 5.23 3.21
CA GLY A 217 -5.43 6.03 2.04
C GLY A 217 -4.29 6.12 1.03
N ASN A 218 -4.64 5.97 -0.24
CA ASN A 218 -3.70 5.97 -1.35
C ASN A 218 -4.15 6.89 -2.47
N ILE A 219 -3.19 7.47 -3.19
CA ILE A 219 -3.38 8.14 -4.48
C ILE A 219 -2.77 7.25 -5.55
N TYR A 220 -3.58 6.85 -6.52
CA TYR A 220 -3.14 6.06 -7.67
C TYR A 220 -2.92 6.98 -8.88
N TYR A 221 -1.70 6.99 -9.40
CA TYR A 221 -1.31 7.81 -10.54
C TYR A 221 -1.44 6.99 -11.84
N SER A 222 -2.65 6.92 -12.43
CA SER A 222 -2.84 6.33 -13.75
C SER A 222 -2.30 7.28 -14.81
N ASP A 223 -1.33 6.86 -15.61
CA ASP A 223 -0.79 7.60 -16.77
C ASP A 223 0.06 8.86 -16.50
N TYR A 224 0.50 9.10 -15.27
CA TYR A 224 1.43 10.18 -14.99
C TYR A 224 2.89 9.75 -15.26
N SER A 225 3.37 10.02 -16.46
CA SER A 225 4.77 10.39 -16.61
C SER A 225 4.90 11.76 -15.97
N VAL A 226 5.33 11.84 -14.71
CA VAL A 226 5.79 13.11 -14.13
C VAL A 226 7.01 13.53 -14.94
N LYS A 227 6.77 14.32 -15.98
CA LYS A 227 7.84 15.12 -16.58
C LYS A 227 8.21 16.14 -15.51
N LYS A 228 9.24 15.83 -14.75
CA LYS A 228 9.96 16.86 -14.02
C LYS A 228 10.47 17.84 -15.07
N ASP A 229 9.82 19.00 -15.15
CA ASP A 229 10.39 20.13 -15.85
C ASP A 229 11.54 20.65 -14.94
N ASP A 230 12.79 20.33 -15.29
CA ASP A 230 14.00 20.63 -14.52
C ASP A 230 14.25 22.14 -14.35
N ASN A 231 13.29 23.02 -14.67
CA ASN A 231 13.54 24.45 -14.75
C ASN A 231 12.57 25.39 -14.01
N THR A 232 11.53 24.93 -13.38
CA THR A 232 10.69 25.85 -12.58
C THR A 232 10.10 25.12 -11.38
N GLY A 233 10.39 25.61 -10.19
CA GLY A 233 9.83 25.12 -8.92
C GLY A 233 8.36 25.54 -8.72
N GLU A 234 7.51 25.37 -9.72
CA GLU A 234 6.07 25.59 -9.64
C GLU A 234 5.31 24.30 -9.90
N THR A 235 4.58 23.88 -8.88
CA THR A 235 3.57 22.82 -8.96
C THR A 235 2.48 23.26 -9.91
N MET A 236 2.39 22.68 -11.12
CA MET A 236 1.25 22.94 -12.00
C MET A 236 -0.02 22.33 -11.41
N ARG A 237 -0.99 23.20 -11.16
CA ARG A 237 -2.39 22.83 -10.97
C ARG A 237 -2.94 22.31 -12.31
N ILE A 238 -3.63 21.20 -12.25
CA ILE A 238 -4.39 20.70 -13.41
C ILE A 238 -5.63 21.57 -13.54
N ASP A 239 -5.71 22.36 -14.61
CA ASP A 239 -6.96 22.99 -15.02
C ASP A 239 -7.72 22.04 -15.94
N ASP A 240 -8.99 21.86 -15.59
CA ASP A 240 -10.00 21.16 -16.38
C ASP A 240 -10.17 21.75 -17.78
N SER A 241 -10.20 20.89 -18.77
CA SER A 241 -10.87 21.14 -20.04
C SER A 241 -11.39 19.84 -20.64
#